data_c69ef993a2eb8ba8d45c98affc0dfd07
#
_entry.id   c69ef993a2eb8ba8d45c98affc0dfd07
#
_cell.length_a   1.000
_cell.length_b   1.000
_cell.length_c   1.000
_cell.angle_alpha   90.00
_cell.angle_beta   90.00
_cell.angle_gamma   90.00
#
_symmetry.space_group_name_H-M   'P 1'
#
loop_
_entity.id
_entity.type
_entity.pdbx_description
1 polymer ?
#
loop_
_entity_poly.entity_id
_entity_poly.type
_entity_poly.pdbx_seq_one_letter_code
_entity_poly.pdbx_strand_id
1 'polypeptide(L)'
;MDDFAEKRKLPRFSVKWPVTLHSPAGTVQGETKNISAIGACIECNTLLKVNEPYWMEIGIPKRPVAVRGTVVWSNLVIDRSETEVSHAGLSIMKIEEEDREWLNTAILRQHEEIEVIDK
;
A
#
# COMPACT_ATOMS: atom_id res chain seq x y z
N MET A 1 -20.77 -13.11 3.84
CA MET A 1 -20.43 -12.20 4.87
C MET A 1 -19.96 -10.87 4.36
N ASP A 2 -20.74 -9.92 4.59
CA ASP A 2 -20.47 -8.62 3.99
C ASP A 2 -19.73 -7.68 4.87
N ASP A 3 -19.27 -8.20 6.01
CA ASP A 3 -18.67 -7.35 6.99
C ASP A 3 -17.43 -6.63 6.49
N PHE A 4 -16.65 -7.31 5.66
CA PHE A 4 -15.47 -6.67 5.12
C PHE A 4 -15.81 -5.47 4.27
N ALA A 5 -16.78 -5.65 3.37
CA ALA A 5 -17.18 -4.56 2.48
C ALA A 5 -17.76 -3.41 3.26
N GLU A 6 -18.56 -3.72 4.27
CA GLU A 6 -19.19 -2.69 5.07
C GLU A 6 -18.20 -1.94 5.93
N LYS A 7 -17.19 -2.63 6.42
CA LYS A 7 -16.20 -2.00 7.27
C LYS A 7 -15.24 -1.13 6.47
N ARG A 8 -15.10 -1.41 5.19
CA ARG A 8 -14.18 -0.65 4.36
C ARG A 8 -14.90 0.58 3.83
N LYS A 9 -14.81 1.64 4.59
CA LYS A 9 -15.51 2.88 4.24
C LYS A 9 -14.89 3.60 3.07
N LEU A 10 -13.58 3.44 2.89
CA LEU A 10 -12.88 4.04 1.77
C LEU A 10 -12.42 2.93 0.85
N PRO A 11 -12.79 2.97 -0.43
CA PRO A 11 -12.34 1.94 -1.36
C PRO A 11 -10.84 2.02 -1.55
N ARG A 12 -10.23 0.89 -1.82
CA ARG A 12 -8.83 0.82 -2.19
C ARG A 12 -8.73 0.77 -3.69
N PHE A 13 -7.74 1.45 -4.21
CA PHE A 13 -7.52 1.52 -5.64
C PHE A 13 -6.27 0.76 -6.00
N SER A 14 -6.33 0.03 -7.11
CA SER A 14 -5.19 -0.71 -7.62
C SER A 14 -4.22 0.26 -8.24
N VAL A 15 -3.12 0.50 -7.57
CA VAL A 15 -2.03 1.29 -8.10
C VAL A 15 -0.74 0.62 -7.71
N LYS A 16 0.24 0.69 -8.61
CA LYS A 16 1.54 0.08 -8.43
C LYS A 16 2.57 1.15 -8.22
N TRP A 17 2.83 1.47 -6.98
CA TRP A 17 3.88 2.41 -6.62
C TRP A 17 4.94 1.68 -5.81
N PRO A 18 6.23 2.01 -6.00
CA PRO A 18 7.26 1.40 -5.17
C PRO A 18 7.11 1.86 -3.72
N VAL A 19 7.41 0.96 -2.80
CA VAL A 19 7.40 1.30 -1.38
C VAL A 19 8.69 0.81 -0.76
N THR A 20 9.17 1.54 0.24
CA THR A 20 10.30 1.13 1.05
C THR A 20 9.81 1.12 2.49
N LEU A 21 9.95 -0.02 3.14
CA LEU A 21 9.56 -0.16 4.54
C LEU A 21 10.81 -0.14 5.39
N HIS A 22 10.82 0.72 6.39
CA HIS A 22 11.95 0.88 7.31
C HIS A 22 11.57 0.42 8.70
N SER A 23 12.43 -0.37 9.30
CA SER A 23 12.28 -0.79 10.69
C SER A 23 13.67 -0.89 11.31
N PRO A 24 13.78 -1.07 12.64
CA PRO A 24 15.10 -1.27 13.24
C PRO A 24 15.84 -2.47 12.68
N ALA A 25 15.12 -3.46 12.15
CA ALA A 25 15.75 -4.64 11.59
C ALA A 25 16.29 -4.43 10.18
N GLY A 26 15.97 -3.29 9.53
CA GLY A 26 16.45 -3.01 8.19
C GLY A 26 15.35 -2.48 7.29
N THR A 27 15.60 -2.50 5.99
CA THR A 27 14.64 -2.00 5.01
C THR A 27 14.18 -3.13 4.11
N VAL A 28 12.93 -3.01 3.65
CA VAL A 28 12.34 -3.97 2.72
C VAL A 28 11.76 -3.18 1.56
N GLN A 29 12.07 -3.60 0.34
CA GLN A 29 11.56 -2.99 -0.87
C GLN A 29 10.36 -3.77 -1.36
N GLY A 30 9.36 -3.06 -1.85
CA GLY A 30 8.18 -3.70 -2.41
C GLY A 30 7.41 -2.74 -3.27
N GLU A 31 6.18 -3.10 -3.56
CA GLU A 31 5.31 -2.18 -4.29
C GLU A 31 3.88 -2.39 -3.84
N THR A 32 3.07 -1.35 -4.01
CA THR A 32 1.66 -1.44 -3.64
C THR A 32 0.93 -2.32 -4.64
N LYS A 33 -0.08 -3.03 -4.15
CA LYS A 33 -1.06 -3.69 -5.00
C LYS A 33 -2.37 -2.90 -4.98
N ASN A 34 -2.71 -2.37 -3.83
CA ASN A 34 -3.82 -1.43 -3.72
C ASN A 34 -3.56 -0.56 -2.49
N ILE A 35 -4.19 0.61 -2.46
CA ILE A 35 -3.93 1.57 -1.41
C ILE A 35 -5.11 2.51 -1.23
N SER A 36 -5.29 2.96 0.00
CA SER A 36 -6.19 4.05 0.36
C SER A 36 -5.51 4.82 1.49
N ALA A 37 -6.18 5.85 1.99
CA ALA A 37 -5.61 6.66 3.06
C ALA A 37 -5.54 5.91 4.39
N ILE A 38 -6.21 4.78 4.52
CA ILE A 38 -6.24 4.05 5.79
C ILE A 38 -5.53 2.70 5.73
N GLY A 39 -5.12 2.25 4.55
CA GLY A 39 -4.45 0.96 4.48
C GLY A 39 -3.95 0.67 3.09
N ALA A 40 -3.06 -0.32 3.03
CA ALA A 40 -2.45 -0.71 1.77
C ALA A 40 -2.19 -2.21 1.77
N CYS A 41 -2.26 -2.80 0.59
CA CYS A 41 -1.75 -4.14 0.38
C CYS A 41 -0.50 -4.01 -0.47
N ILE A 42 0.58 -4.65 -0.05
CA ILE A 42 1.85 -4.56 -0.75
C ILE A 42 2.36 -5.95 -1.08
N GLU A 43 3.27 -5.98 -2.03
CA GLU A 43 3.99 -7.19 -2.40
C GLU A 43 5.47 -6.94 -2.20
N CYS A 44 6.16 -7.88 -1.57
CA CYS A 44 7.60 -7.77 -1.34
C CYS A 44 8.20 -9.16 -1.26
N ASN A 45 9.52 -9.22 -1.11
CA ASN A 45 10.24 -10.49 -1.10
C ASN A 45 10.46 -11.05 0.31
N THR A 46 10.00 -10.33 1.31
CA THR A 46 10.23 -10.70 2.71
C THR A 46 8.90 -10.92 3.39
N LEU A 47 8.78 -12.02 4.11
CA LEU A 47 7.58 -12.26 4.91
C LEU A 47 7.61 -11.31 6.10
N LEU A 48 6.68 -10.40 6.17
CA LEU A 48 6.63 -9.40 7.23
C LEU A 48 5.91 -9.97 8.44
N LYS A 49 6.31 -9.51 9.62
CA LYS A 49 5.69 -9.99 10.85
C LYS A 49 4.44 -9.19 11.15
N VAL A 50 3.37 -9.91 11.49
CA VAL A 50 2.12 -9.27 11.91
C VAL A 50 2.37 -8.47 13.18
N ASN A 51 1.74 -7.31 13.25
CA ASN A 51 1.85 -6.34 14.36
C ASN A 51 3.16 -5.57 14.39
N GLU A 52 4.02 -5.78 13.39
CA GLU A 52 5.27 -5.03 13.31
C GLU A 52 5.01 -3.65 12.72
N PRO A 53 5.52 -2.59 13.34
CA PRO A 53 5.37 -1.25 12.78
C PRO A 53 6.50 -0.95 11.80
N TYR A 54 6.16 -0.17 10.79
CA TYR A 54 7.12 0.26 9.77
C TYR A 54 6.87 1.71 9.42
N TRP A 55 7.95 2.42 9.10
CA TRP A 55 7.85 3.65 8.36
C TRP A 55 7.88 3.29 6.89
N MET A 56 6.87 3.73 6.15
CA MET A 56 6.79 3.43 4.73
C MET A 56 6.99 4.68 3.92
N GLU A 57 7.87 4.59 2.93
CA GLU A 57 7.96 5.61 1.90
C GLU A 57 7.27 5.08 0.67
N ILE A 58 6.23 5.77 0.25
CA ILE A 58 5.46 5.38 -0.93
C ILE A 58 5.90 6.29 -2.06
N GLY A 59 6.43 5.68 -3.13
CA GLY A 59 7.01 6.44 -4.24
C GLY A 59 5.97 6.96 -5.20
N ILE A 60 5.08 7.81 -4.72
CA ILE A 60 4.11 8.47 -5.57
C ILE A 60 4.86 9.40 -6.51
N PRO A 61 4.54 9.37 -7.82
CA PRO A 61 5.23 10.25 -8.77
C PRO A 61 5.13 11.70 -8.33
N LYS A 62 6.22 12.44 -8.55
CA LYS A 62 6.38 13.85 -8.25
C LYS A 62 6.61 14.15 -6.78
N ARG A 63 6.00 13.41 -5.87
CA ARG A 63 6.17 13.69 -4.46
C ARG A 63 5.89 12.44 -3.65
N PRO A 64 6.91 11.73 -3.19
CA PRO A 64 6.68 10.57 -2.32
C PRO A 64 6.11 11.00 -0.99
N VAL A 65 5.42 10.07 -0.34
CA VAL A 65 4.87 10.34 0.98
C VAL A 65 5.40 9.31 1.96
N ALA A 66 5.48 9.72 3.23
CA ALA A 66 5.93 8.86 4.30
C ALA A 66 4.77 8.64 5.25
N VAL A 67 4.53 7.38 5.60
CA VAL A 67 3.45 7.05 6.51
C VAL A 67 3.96 6.02 7.52
N ARG A 68 3.28 5.93 8.64
CA ARG A 68 3.56 4.90 9.62
C ARG A 68 2.46 3.86 9.52
N GLY A 69 2.85 2.59 9.35
CA GLY A 69 1.91 1.52 9.21
C GLY A 69 2.23 0.34 10.07
N THR A 70 1.24 -0.49 10.31
CA THR A 70 1.41 -1.73 11.07
C THR A 70 0.89 -2.87 10.22
N VAL A 71 1.64 -3.95 10.17
CA VAL A 71 1.24 -5.15 9.42
C VAL A 71 0.10 -5.82 10.14
N VAL A 72 -1.02 -6.01 9.44
CA VAL A 72 -2.18 -6.67 10.02
C VAL A 72 -2.34 -8.10 9.51
N TRP A 73 -1.79 -8.42 8.35
CA TRP A 73 -1.72 -9.80 7.86
C TRP A 73 -0.57 -9.91 6.88
N SER A 74 -0.08 -11.14 6.70
CA SER A 74 1.06 -11.38 5.83
C SER A 74 1.02 -12.84 5.38
N ASN A 75 1.17 -13.09 4.07
CA ASN A 75 1.10 -14.42 3.49
C ASN A 75 2.14 -14.58 2.41
N LEU A 76 2.69 -15.79 2.30
CA LEU A 76 3.50 -16.14 1.14
C LEU A 76 2.58 -16.65 0.05
N VAL A 77 2.83 -16.23 -1.18
CA VAL A 77 2.06 -16.68 -2.33
C VAL A 77 3.03 -17.03 -3.46
N ILE A 78 2.56 -17.80 -4.41
CA ILE A 78 3.32 -18.12 -5.62
C ILE A 78 2.72 -17.27 -6.73
N ASP A 79 3.54 -16.42 -7.34
CA ASP A 79 3.03 -15.57 -8.40
C ASP A 79 2.99 -16.34 -9.73
N ARG A 80 2.62 -15.66 -10.78
CA ARG A 80 2.46 -16.30 -12.09
C ARG A 80 3.78 -16.80 -12.66
N SER A 81 4.89 -16.24 -12.20
CA SER A 81 6.21 -16.67 -12.63
C SER A 81 6.70 -17.84 -11.80
N GLU A 82 5.84 -18.38 -10.93
CA GLU A 82 6.19 -19.43 -10.00
C GLU A 82 7.26 -19.00 -9.01
N THR A 83 7.29 -17.68 -8.74
CA THR A 83 8.21 -17.10 -7.77
C THR A 83 7.46 -16.88 -6.46
N GLU A 84 8.09 -17.23 -5.35
CA GLU A 84 7.51 -17.02 -4.04
C GLU A 84 7.65 -15.54 -3.68
N VAL A 85 6.52 -14.90 -3.37
CA VAL A 85 6.50 -13.51 -2.93
C VAL A 85 5.64 -13.41 -1.70
N SER A 86 5.77 -12.30 -0.99
CA SER A 86 4.98 -12.04 0.19
C SER A 86 3.96 -10.94 -0.11
N HIS A 87 2.71 -11.19 0.25
CA HIS A 87 1.67 -10.16 0.24
C HIS A 87 1.38 -9.79 1.68
N ALA A 88 1.24 -8.51 1.95
CA ALA A 88 0.97 -8.03 3.30
C ALA A 88 -0.02 -6.89 3.26
N GLY A 89 -0.90 -6.89 4.25
CA GLY A 89 -1.81 -5.77 4.45
C GLY A 89 -1.31 -4.94 5.61
N LEU A 90 -1.27 -3.62 5.41
CA LEU A 90 -0.85 -2.69 6.44
C LEU A 90 -1.95 -1.69 6.71
N SER A 91 -2.15 -1.42 7.99
CA SER A 91 -3.03 -0.35 8.43
C SER A 91 -2.19 0.91 8.56
N ILE A 92 -2.66 2.00 7.97
CA ILE A 92 -1.94 3.28 8.06
C ILE A 92 -2.32 3.91 9.39
N MET A 93 -1.33 4.00 10.28
CA MET A 93 -1.55 4.48 11.64
C MET A 93 -1.34 5.96 11.76
N LYS A 94 -0.44 6.52 10.95
CA LYS A 94 -0.13 7.93 11.03
C LYS A 94 0.32 8.44 9.67
N ILE A 95 -0.28 9.54 9.23
CA ILE A 95 0.09 10.20 7.99
C ILE A 95 -0.15 11.69 8.21
N GLU A 96 0.80 12.50 7.74
CA GLU A 96 0.64 13.95 7.82
C GLU A 96 -0.50 14.38 6.91
N GLU A 97 -1.19 15.45 7.32
CA GLU A 97 -2.36 15.90 6.59
C GLU A 97 -2.05 16.23 5.13
N GLU A 98 -0.93 16.91 4.89
CA GLU A 98 -0.55 17.24 3.52
C GLU A 98 -0.29 15.98 2.70
N ASP A 99 0.32 14.99 3.31
CA ASP A 99 0.61 13.74 2.62
C ASP A 99 -0.68 12.97 2.32
N ARG A 100 -1.62 13.02 3.25
CA ARG A 100 -2.91 12.37 3.03
C ARG A 100 -3.63 13.00 1.85
N GLU A 101 -3.64 14.33 1.80
CA GLU A 101 -4.28 15.04 0.70
C GLU A 101 -3.61 14.70 -0.62
N TRP A 102 -2.30 14.67 -0.63
CA TRP A 102 -1.58 14.33 -1.85
C TRP A 102 -1.83 12.89 -2.27
N LEU A 103 -1.83 11.97 -1.31
CA LEU A 103 -2.11 10.56 -1.60
C LEU A 103 -3.48 10.42 -2.25
N ASN A 104 -4.50 11.06 -1.67
CA ASN A 104 -5.84 10.99 -2.24
C ASN A 104 -5.90 11.59 -3.64
N THR A 105 -5.22 12.72 -3.82
CA THR A 105 -5.16 13.35 -5.14
C THR A 105 -4.49 12.46 -6.16
N ALA A 106 -3.38 11.83 -5.76
CA ALA A 106 -2.63 10.97 -6.67
C ALA A 106 -3.45 9.75 -7.08
N ILE A 107 -4.18 9.18 -6.14
CA ILE A 107 -5.05 8.05 -6.44
C ILE A 107 -6.13 8.45 -7.43
N LEU A 108 -6.75 9.60 -7.21
CA LEU A 108 -7.80 10.07 -8.10
C LEU A 108 -7.25 10.38 -9.49
N ARG A 109 -6.07 10.98 -9.57
CA ARG A 109 -5.46 11.27 -10.86
C ARG A 109 -5.17 10.01 -11.63
N GLN A 110 -4.69 8.98 -10.95
CA GLN A 110 -4.42 7.71 -11.60
C GLN A 110 -5.70 7.14 -12.20
N HIS A 111 -6.78 7.23 -11.46
CA HIS A 111 -8.07 6.72 -11.89
C HIS A 111 -8.62 7.56 -13.06
N GLU A 112 -8.48 8.88 -12.96
CA GLU A 112 -8.96 9.76 -14.02
C GLU A 112 -8.19 9.56 -15.31
N GLU A 113 -6.90 9.33 -15.23
CA GLU A 113 -6.11 9.08 -16.42
C GLU A 113 -6.58 7.85 -17.16
N ILE A 114 -6.95 6.82 -16.42
CA ILE A 114 -7.48 5.63 -17.01
C ILE A 114 -8.79 5.93 -17.75
N GLU A 115 -9.64 6.73 -17.14
CA GLU A 115 -10.91 7.10 -17.78
C GLU A 115 -10.70 7.92 -19.04
N VAL A 116 -9.74 8.83 -19.01
CA VAL A 116 -9.47 9.67 -20.18
C VAL A 116 -8.98 8.83 -21.34
N ILE A 117 -8.16 7.84 -21.05
CA ILE A 117 -7.63 6.97 -22.11
C ILE A 117 -8.75 6.17 -22.75
N ASP A 118 -9.76 5.81 -22.02
CA ASP A 118 -10.87 5.02 -22.54
C ASP A 118 -11.76 5.80 -23.49
N LYS A 119 -11.61 7.08 -23.52
CA LYS A 119 -12.37 7.90 -24.44
C LYS A 119 -11.61 8.09 -25.74
#